data_0e55079e04cdc79996357ca864a1ce30
#
_entry.id   0e55079e04cdc79996357ca864a1ce30
#
_cell.length_a   1.000
_cell.length_b   1.000
_cell.length_c   1.000
_cell.angle_alpha   90.00
_cell.angle_beta   90.00
_cell.angle_gamma   90.00
#
_symmetry.space_group_name_H-M   'P 1'
#
loop_
_entity.id
_entity.type
_entity.pdbx_description
1 polymer ?
#
loop_
_entity_poly.entity_id
_entity_poly.type
_entity_poly.pdbx_seq_one_letter_code
_entity_poly.pdbx_strand_id
1 'polypeptide(L)'
;MRTLQQCVAIVVAAAFSVNVASAQPIRVGIPERNNLQYISFWIAQGAGLFKAEGLDIEIVIPDAPNMSGMILMQRRVDVALLQPPVYLGLIAEQHPFVLFANLLANDPINLIVRADVAAKLKLDPKAPLVDRLKALKGLRIGVAPEPPRRMRILFAEAGMNADQDVQIVIRRAEDQIEALTTNVVDALYTHTPFLEDALVRLGVVMIVNQSGGEVAPLRDGQIHSLGATREYAAAHPDVIRKITRAIARAQELLHKDPRAAITALTNAGIPAPTPRHLETIVNLYRAAVPMTPRVSAAAIERNANLYPARPTMPDFTKVKAADFVMVVDPFERFD
;
A
#
# COMPACT_ATOMS: atom_id res chain seq x y z
N MET A 1 -2.38 -60.94 68.39
CA MET A 1 -1.81 -60.81 67.07
C MET A 1 -2.82 -60.04 66.23
N ARG A 2 -2.55 -58.74 65.95
CA ARG A 2 -3.40 -57.85 65.15
C ARG A 2 -2.65 -57.50 63.90
N THR A 3 -3.20 -57.93 62.75
CA THR A 3 -2.68 -57.63 61.41
C THR A 3 -3.20 -56.26 60.95
N LEU A 4 -2.30 -55.28 60.72
CA LEU A 4 -2.58 -54.02 60.09
C LEU A 4 -2.75 -54.23 58.56
N GLN A 5 -3.90 -53.94 58.02
CA GLN A 5 -4.09 -53.78 56.57
C GLN A 5 -3.76 -52.30 56.20
N GLN A 6 -2.69 -52.13 55.38
CA GLN A 6 -2.38 -50.84 54.80
C GLN A 6 -3.17 -50.66 53.46
N CYS A 7 -4.10 -49.74 53.44
CA CYS A 7 -4.75 -49.29 52.20
C CYS A 7 -3.85 -48.33 51.47
N VAL A 8 -3.33 -48.73 50.29
CA VAL A 8 -2.65 -47.83 49.35
C VAL A 8 -3.67 -47.18 48.48
N ALA A 9 -3.87 -45.87 48.63
CA ALA A 9 -4.70 -45.04 47.73
C ALA A 9 -3.85 -44.64 46.51
N ILE A 10 -4.17 -45.19 45.35
CA ILE A 10 -3.58 -44.77 44.06
C ILE A 10 -4.35 -43.52 43.60
N VAL A 11 -3.66 -42.37 43.65
CA VAL A 11 -4.14 -41.10 43.05
C VAL A 11 -3.74 -41.14 41.58
N VAL A 12 -4.70 -41.37 40.68
CA VAL A 12 -4.51 -41.24 39.22
C VAL A 12 -4.63 -39.77 38.89
N ALA A 13 -3.52 -39.07 38.70
CA ALA A 13 -3.49 -37.72 38.13
C ALA A 13 -3.76 -37.79 36.63
N ALA A 14 -4.98 -37.47 36.21
CA ALA A 14 -5.30 -37.31 34.80
C ALA A 14 -4.66 -36.00 34.30
N ALA A 15 -3.53 -36.11 33.60
CA ALA A 15 -2.93 -35.00 32.88
C ALA A 15 -3.81 -34.68 31.66
N PHE A 16 -4.64 -33.64 31.76
CA PHE A 16 -5.28 -33.04 30.59
C PHE A 16 -4.20 -32.36 29.75
N SER A 17 -3.71 -33.06 28.73
CA SER A 17 -2.94 -32.45 27.66
C SER A 17 -3.88 -31.54 26.87
N VAL A 18 -3.85 -30.25 27.14
CA VAL A 18 -4.47 -29.27 26.26
C VAL A 18 -3.66 -29.27 24.96
N ASN A 19 -4.15 -30.02 23.98
CA ASN A 19 -3.68 -29.87 22.61
C ASN A 19 -4.06 -28.45 22.18
N VAL A 20 -3.12 -27.50 22.32
CA VAL A 20 -3.20 -26.22 21.62
C VAL A 20 -3.00 -26.56 20.15
N ALA A 21 -4.09 -26.81 19.43
CA ALA A 21 -4.05 -26.89 17.99
C ALA A 21 -3.41 -25.57 17.52
N SER A 22 -2.17 -25.63 17.04
CA SER A 22 -1.52 -24.49 16.40
C SER A 22 -2.44 -24.09 15.25
N ALA A 23 -3.09 -22.93 15.37
CA ALA A 23 -3.88 -22.38 14.30
C ALA A 23 -2.95 -22.28 13.06
N GLN A 24 -3.43 -22.75 11.92
CA GLN A 24 -2.66 -22.63 10.68
C GLN A 24 -2.36 -21.16 10.43
N PRO A 25 -1.14 -20.84 9.96
CA PRO A 25 -0.79 -19.46 9.66
C PRO A 25 -1.73 -18.91 8.57
N ILE A 26 -2.07 -17.64 8.70
CA ILE A 26 -2.88 -16.91 7.73
C ILE A 26 -1.95 -16.49 6.60
N ARG A 27 -2.19 -17.01 5.41
CA ARG A 27 -1.40 -16.70 4.21
C ARG A 27 -1.84 -15.36 3.64
N VAL A 28 -0.92 -14.39 3.62
CA VAL A 28 -1.19 -13.04 3.10
C VAL A 28 -0.35 -12.79 1.86
N GLY A 29 -1.03 -12.61 0.73
CA GLY A 29 -0.40 -12.27 -0.55
C GLY A 29 -0.01 -10.79 -0.59
N ILE A 30 1.29 -10.49 -0.69
CA ILE A 30 1.83 -9.13 -0.82
C ILE A 30 2.53 -9.04 -2.18
N PRO A 31 2.20 -8.04 -3.04
CA PRO A 31 2.72 -7.96 -4.40
C PRO A 31 4.25 -7.97 -4.49
N GLU A 32 4.93 -7.27 -3.59
CA GLU A 32 6.40 -7.16 -3.54
C GLU A 32 6.86 -6.65 -2.18
N ARG A 33 8.06 -7.07 -1.74
CA ARG A 33 8.56 -6.76 -0.40
C ARG A 33 9.11 -5.35 -0.25
N ASN A 34 9.73 -4.80 -1.28
CA ASN A 34 10.43 -3.51 -1.24
C ASN A 34 9.55 -2.30 -1.55
N ASN A 35 8.26 -2.51 -1.80
CA ASN A 35 7.32 -1.44 -2.11
C ASN A 35 6.66 -0.92 -0.83
N LEU A 36 7.05 0.28 -0.40
CA LEU A 36 6.53 0.92 0.81
C LEU A 36 5.19 1.64 0.62
N GLN A 37 4.53 1.48 -0.52
CA GLN A 37 3.12 1.84 -0.64
C GLN A 37 2.23 0.99 0.29
N TYR A 38 2.76 -0.12 0.82
CA TYR A 38 2.10 -1.02 1.77
C TYR A 38 2.58 -0.79 3.22
N ILE A 39 3.08 0.41 3.51
CA ILE A 39 3.79 0.76 4.75
C ILE A 39 3.05 0.33 6.02
N SER A 40 1.72 0.48 6.07
CA SER A 40 0.91 0.09 7.23
C SER A 40 0.99 -1.41 7.53
N PHE A 41 1.02 -2.25 6.49
CA PHE A 41 1.18 -3.70 6.65
C PHE A 41 2.55 -4.06 7.23
N TRP A 42 3.61 -3.45 6.69
CA TRP A 42 4.97 -3.70 7.16
C TRP A 42 5.19 -3.20 8.59
N ILE A 43 4.61 -2.05 8.95
CA ILE A 43 4.62 -1.56 10.35
C ILE A 43 3.88 -2.55 11.26
N ALA A 44 2.70 -3.03 10.86
CA ALA A 44 1.95 -4.01 11.66
C ALA A 44 2.76 -5.29 11.89
N GLN A 45 3.46 -5.77 10.87
CA GLN A 45 4.33 -6.94 10.93
C GLN A 45 5.52 -6.71 11.88
N GLY A 46 6.28 -5.63 11.66
CA GLY A 46 7.53 -5.39 12.39
C GLY A 46 7.34 -4.87 13.81
N ALA A 47 6.19 -4.23 14.12
CA ALA A 47 5.80 -3.87 15.47
C ALA A 47 5.12 -5.02 16.23
N GLY A 48 4.98 -6.20 15.62
CA GLY A 48 4.34 -7.36 16.25
C GLY A 48 2.84 -7.23 16.48
N LEU A 49 2.16 -6.29 15.76
CA LEU A 49 0.73 -6.01 16.00
C LEU A 49 -0.15 -7.17 15.58
N PHE A 50 0.20 -7.92 14.54
CA PHE A 50 -0.51 -9.16 14.18
C PHE A 50 -0.38 -10.21 15.30
N LYS A 51 0.82 -10.41 15.84
CA LYS A 51 1.04 -11.34 16.96
C LYS A 51 0.28 -10.91 18.21
N ALA A 52 0.19 -9.61 18.49
CA ALA A 52 -0.58 -9.07 19.61
C ALA A 52 -2.08 -9.36 19.48
N GLU A 53 -2.60 -9.53 18.26
CA GLU A 53 -3.96 -9.99 17.98
C GLU A 53 -4.08 -11.53 17.95
N GLY A 54 -3.01 -12.26 18.25
CA GLY A 54 -2.98 -13.73 18.20
C GLY A 54 -3.00 -14.28 16.77
N LEU A 55 -2.53 -13.50 15.79
CA LEU A 55 -2.42 -13.91 14.39
C LEU A 55 -0.99 -14.32 14.07
N ASP A 56 -0.85 -15.48 13.42
CA ASP A 56 0.38 -15.90 12.76
C ASP A 56 0.24 -15.63 11.26
N ILE A 57 1.11 -14.77 10.71
CA ILE A 57 1.05 -14.31 9.32
C ILE A 57 2.18 -14.94 8.51
N GLU A 58 1.80 -15.70 7.50
CA GLU A 58 2.70 -16.19 6.45
C GLU A 58 2.60 -15.27 5.22
N ILE A 59 3.72 -14.64 4.85
CA ILE A 59 3.77 -13.73 3.70
C ILE A 59 4.08 -14.51 2.44
N VAL A 60 3.19 -14.41 1.46
CA VAL A 60 3.34 -15.02 0.13
C VAL A 60 3.57 -13.91 -0.90
N ILE A 61 4.71 -13.95 -1.59
CA ILE A 61 5.01 -13.01 -2.68
C ILE A 61 4.71 -13.73 -4.01
N PRO A 62 3.79 -13.22 -4.85
CA PRO A 62 3.52 -13.79 -6.16
C PRO A 62 4.67 -13.53 -7.14
N ASP A 63 4.75 -14.31 -8.22
CA ASP A 63 5.77 -14.16 -9.27
C ASP A 63 5.73 -12.81 -9.99
N ALA A 64 4.56 -12.15 -10.00
CA ALA A 64 4.40 -10.78 -10.49
C ALA A 64 3.37 -10.02 -9.64
N PRO A 65 3.57 -8.69 -9.44
CA PRO A 65 2.70 -7.88 -8.57
C PRO A 65 1.21 -7.91 -8.94
N ASN A 66 0.88 -7.99 -10.22
CA ASN A 66 -0.50 -8.04 -10.72
C ASN A 66 -1.19 -9.40 -10.50
N MET A 67 -0.45 -10.43 -10.07
CA MET A 67 -1.01 -11.76 -9.80
C MET A 67 -1.68 -11.87 -8.42
N SER A 68 -1.63 -10.84 -7.58
CA SER A 68 -2.21 -10.89 -6.21
C SER A 68 -3.71 -11.24 -6.21
N GLY A 69 -4.48 -10.74 -7.17
CA GLY A 69 -5.90 -11.11 -7.32
C GLY A 69 -6.10 -12.56 -7.74
N MET A 70 -5.27 -13.04 -8.66
CA MET A 70 -5.35 -14.44 -9.13
C MET A 70 -5.05 -15.43 -8.01
N ILE A 71 -3.96 -15.24 -7.24
CA ILE A 71 -3.62 -16.16 -6.14
C ILE A 71 -4.67 -16.13 -5.02
N LEU A 72 -5.38 -15.00 -4.83
CA LEU A 72 -6.52 -14.90 -3.91
C LEU A 72 -7.70 -15.74 -4.42
N MET A 73 -8.09 -15.57 -5.70
CA MET A 73 -9.22 -16.31 -6.29
C MET A 73 -8.93 -17.82 -6.38
N GLN A 74 -7.68 -18.20 -6.54
CA GLN A 74 -7.22 -19.60 -6.50
C GLN A 74 -7.08 -20.17 -5.07
N ARG A 75 -7.38 -19.37 -4.02
CA ARG A 75 -7.22 -19.77 -2.60
C ARG A 75 -5.80 -20.20 -2.21
N ARG A 76 -4.81 -19.73 -2.95
CA ARG A 76 -3.39 -19.91 -2.59
C ARG A 76 -3.00 -19.04 -1.40
N VAL A 77 -3.74 -17.94 -1.18
CA VAL A 77 -3.67 -17.07 -0.01
C VAL A 77 -5.06 -16.83 0.55
N ASP A 78 -5.16 -16.50 1.83
CA ASP A 78 -6.39 -16.26 2.56
C ASP A 78 -6.80 -14.79 2.48
N VAL A 79 -5.81 -13.91 2.47
CA VAL A 79 -5.93 -12.47 2.29
C VAL A 79 -4.92 -12.01 1.24
N ALA A 80 -5.25 -11.00 0.46
CA ALA A 80 -4.30 -10.40 -0.48
C ALA A 80 -4.33 -8.88 -0.42
N LEU A 81 -3.16 -8.28 -0.61
CA LEU A 81 -3.04 -6.87 -0.90
C LEU A 81 -3.31 -6.64 -2.38
N LEU A 82 -4.31 -5.82 -2.67
CA LEU A 82 -4.83 -5.59 -4.00
C LEU A 82 -4.61 -4.13 -4.42
N GLN A 83 -4.00 -3.96 -5.58
CA GLN A 83 -3.82 -2.65 -6.24
C GLN A 83 -5.07 -2.29 -7.05
N PRO A 84 -5.33 -1.00 -7.36
CA PRO A 84 -6.52 -0.59 -8.07
C PRO A 84 -6.80 -1.34 -9.38
N PRO A 85 -5.86 -1.52 -10.32
CA PRO A 85 -6.16 -2.28 -11.55
C PRO A 85 -6.59 -3.71 -11.26
N VAL A 86 -6.05 -4.33 -10.20
CA VAL A 86 -6.35 -5.71 -9.82
C VAL A 86 -7.75 -5.80 -9.22
N TYR A 87 -8.06 -5.02 -8.17
CA TYR A 87 -9.38 -5.12 -7.54
C TYR A 87 -10.50 -4.59 -8.45
N LEU A 88 -10.23 -3.57 -9.28
CA LEU A 88 -11.20 -3.07 -10.26
C LEU A 88 -11.52 -4.13 -11.32
N GLY A 89 -10.52 -4.90 -11.77
CA GLY A 89 -10.72 -6.06 -12.63
C GLY A 89 -11.60 -7.10 -11.99
N LEU A 90 -11.30 -7.50 -10.76
CA LEU A 90 -12.10 -8.46 -10.00
C LEU A 90 -13.55 -8.00 -9.79
N ILE A 91 -13.78 -6.69 -9.55
CA ILE A 91 -15.13 -6.13 -9.43
C ILE A 91 -15.85 -6.17 -10.79
N ALA A 92 -15.19 -5.73 -11.86
CA ALA A 92 -15.78 -5.69 -13.20
C ALA A 92 -16.18 -7.10 -13.69
N GLU A 93 -15.42 -8.10 -13.32
CA GLU A 93 -15.66 -9.52 -13.62
C GLU A 93 -16.55 -10.22 -12.58
N GLN A 94 -17.08 -9.47 -11.58
CA GLN A 94 -17.98 -9.99 -10.53
C GLN A 94 -17.41 -11.16 -9.72
N HIS A 95 -16.10 -11.18 -9.49
CA HIS A 95 -15.48 -12.20 -8.65
C HIS A 95 -15.97 -12.11 -7.18
N PRO A 96 -16.11 -13.25 -6.47
CA PRO A 96 -16.66 -13.29 -5.11
C PRO A 96 -15.65 -12.91 -4.03
N PHE A 97 -15.28 -11.64 -3.93
CA PHE A 97 -14.36 -11.11 -2.93
C PHE A 97 -14.91 -9.84 -2.26
N VAL A 98 -14.26 -9.42 -1.18
CA VAL A 98 -14.52 -8.14 -0.50
C VAL A 98 -13.20 -7.46 -0.16
N LEU A 99 -13.21 -6.12 -0.17
CA LEU A 99 -12.16 -5.28 0.38
C LEU A 99 -12.55 -4.87 1.79
N PHE A 100 -11.64 -4.97 2.77
CA PHE A 100 -11.94 -4.73 4.18
C PHE A 100 -10.99 -3.76 4.89
N ALA A 101 -9.82 -3.46 4.33
CA ALA A 101 -8.90 -2.48 4.90
C ALA A 101 -8.21 -1.64 3.83
N ASN A 102 -8.30 -0.30 3.96
CA ASN A 102 -7.60 0.66 3.11
C ASN A 102 -6.20 0.95 3.69
N LEU A 103 -5.16 0.74 2.91
CA LEU A 103 -3.78 0.96 3.33
C LEU A 103 -3.20 2.29 2.84
N LEU A 104 -3.75 2.85 1.76
CA LEU A 104 -3.24 4.06 1.12
C LEU A 104 -4.38 4.84 0.46
N ALA A 105 -4.52 6.11 0.81
CA ALA A 105 -5.60 6.98 0.33
C ALA A 105 -5.16 7.99 -0.74
N ASN A 106 -3.97 8.59 -0.61
CA ASN A 106 -3.46 9.49 -1.64
C ASN A 106 -2.60 8.73 -2.64
N ASP A 107 -2.63 9.16 -3.89
CA ASP A 107 -1.81 8.56 -4.93
C ASP A 107 -0.31 8.71 -4.60
N PRO A 108 0.46 7.62 -4.59
CA PRO A 108 1.84 7.62 -4.08
C PRO A 108 2.88 8.14 -5.06
N ILE A 109 2.49 8.54 -6.27
CA ILE A 109 3.42 9.00 -7.28
C ILE A 109 3.69 10.47 -7.10
N ASN A 110 4.97 10.83 -7.05
CA ASN A 110 5.43 12.19 -6.83
C ASN A 110 6.27 12.67 -8.02
N LEU A 111 6.37 13.98 -8.22
CA LEU A 111 7.16 14.55 -9.31
C LEU A 111 8.40 15.22 -8.73
N ILE A 112 9.55 14.72 -9.17
CA ILE A 112 10.88 15.19 -8.79
C ILE A 112 11.66 15.66 -10.03
N VAL A 113 12.49 16.69 -9.86
CA VAL A 113 13.30 17.29 -10.93
C VAL A 113 14.76 17.23 -10.53
N ARG A 114 15.64 16.96 -11.48
CA ARG A 114 17.09 17.00 -11.30
C ARG A 114 17.54 18.35 -10.74
N ALA A 115 18.49 18.33 -9.82
CA ALA A 115 18.96 19.54 -9.11
C ALA A 115 19.47 20.64 -10.05
N ASP A 116 20.27 20.28 -11.07
CA ASP A 116 20.80 21.23 -12.05
C ASP A 116 19.71 21.87 -12.93
N VAL A 117 18.69 21.06 -13.31
CA VAL A 117 17.53 21.56 -14.06
C VAL A 117 16.67 22.48 -13.19
N ALA A 118 16.40 22.08 -11.95
CA ALA A 118 15.66 22.90 -10.99
C ALA A 118 16.36 24.24 -10.74
N ALA A 119 17.68 24.24 -10.57
CA ALA A 119 18.47 25.47 -10.39
C ALA A 119 18.43 26.35 -11.64
N LYS A 120 18.61 25.77 -12.83
CA LYS A 120 18.54 26.50 -14.11
C LYS A 120 17.19 27.18 -14.32
N LEU A 121 16.11 26.50 -13.98
CA LEU A 121 14.73 27.01 -14.11
C LEU A 121 14.29 27.85 -12.91
N LYS A 122 15.14 27.97 -11.88
CA LYS A 122 14.84 28.65 -10.61
C LYS A 122 13.53 28.16 -9.99
N LEU A 123 13.32 26.83 -9.99
CA LEU A 123 12.10 26.22 -9.44
C LEU A 123 12.04 26.46 -7.93
N ASP A 124 10.93 27.02 -7.47
CA ASP A 124 10.61 27.12 -6.06
C ASP A 124 9.59 26.03 -5.66
N PRO A 125 9.97 25.02 -4.87
CA PRO A 125 9.06 23.97 -4.42
C PRO A 125 7.90 24.47 -3.54
N LYS A 126 8.00 25.71 -3.03
CA LYS A 126 6.98 26.35 -2.19
C LYS A 126 6.02 27.26 -2.97
N ALA A 127 6.30 27.51 -4.26
CA ALA A 127 5.41 28.27 -5.12
C ALA A 127 4.05 27.53 -5.28
N PRO A 128 2.98 28.22 -5.67
CA PRO A 128 1.71 27.61 -6.00
C PRO A 128 1.87 26.44 -6.98
N LEU A 129 1.10 25.35 -6.81
CA LEU A 129 1.19 24.15 -7.66
C LEU A 129 1.14 24.49 -9.16
N VAL A 130 0.23 25.39 -9.53
CA VAL A 130 0.05 25.84 -10.92
C VAL A 130 1.33 26.42 -11.51
N ASP A 131 2.04 27.26 -10.75
CA ASP A 131 3.28 27.92 -11.19
C ASP A 131 4.41 26.92 -11.31
N ARG A 132 4.52 25.99 -10.34
CA ARG A 132 5.50 24.89 -10.38
C ARG A 132 5.30 24.01 -11.62
N LEU A 133 4.06 23.66 -11.94
CA LEU A 133 3.76 22.83 -13.11
C LEU A 133 4.05 23.56 -14.42
N LYS A 134 3.66 24.86 -14.55
CA LYS A 134 3.95 25.68 -15.74
C LYS A 134 5.44 25.81 -16.01
N ALA A 135 6.26 25.87 -14.97
CA ALA A 135 7.70 25.95 -15.09
C ALA A 135 8.36 24.67 -15.67
N LEU A 136 7.63 23.55 -15.73
CA LEU A 136 8.12 22.28 -16.26
C LEU A 136 7.91 22.16 -17.78
N LYS A 137 7.35 23.17 -18.43
CA LYS A 137 7.09 23.11 -19.89
C LYS A 137 8.33 22.78 -20.68
N GLY A 138 8.21 21.79 -21.59
CA GLY A 138 9.29 21.32 -22.45
C GLY A 138 10.21 20.28 -21.82
N LEU A 139 10.12 20.02 -20.50
CA LEU A 139 10.95 19.01 -19.84
C LEU A 139 10.61 17.58 -20.28
N ARG A 140 11.64 16.74 -20.31
CA ARG A 140 11.54 15.28 -20.47
C ARG A 140 11.23 14.66 -19.12
N ILE A 141 10.06 14.05 -18.96
CA ILE A 141 9.61 13.45 -17.70
C ILE A 141 9.55 11.93 -17.87
N GLY A 142 10.40 11.22 -17.11
CA GLY A 142 10.39 9.76 -17.02
C GLY A 142 9.19 9.28 -16.23
N VAL A 143 8.46 8.32 -16.78
CA VAL A 143 7.21 7.82 -16.20
C VAL A 143 7.07 6.32 -16.48
N ALA A 144 6.60 5.53 -15.53
CA ALA A 144 6.27 4.14 -15.76
C ALA A 144 5.05 3.99 -16.69
N PRO A 145 4.82 2.82 -17.32
CA PRO A 145 3.73 2.65 -18.30
C PRO A 145 2.32 2.93 -17.78
N GLU A 146 2.06 2.69 -16.49
CA GLU A 146 0.71 2.86 -15.90
C GLU A 146 0.34 4.31 -15.51
N PRO A 147 1.25 5.16 -14.97
CA PRO A 147 0.94 6.50 -14.49
C PRO A 147 0.60 7.60 -15.51
N PRO A 148 0.79 7.52 -16.84
CA PRO A 148 0.60 8.67 -17.73
C PRO A 148 -0.75 9.38 -17.59
N ARG A 149 -1.86 8.63 -17.33
CA ARG A 149 -3.17 9.27 -17.11
C ARG A 149 -3.17 10.16 -15.85
N ARG A 150 -2.56 9.71 -14.76
CA ARG A 150 -2.46 10.49 -13.51
C ARG A 150 -1.61 11.73 -13.72
N MET A 151 -0.55 11.64 -14.51
CA MET A 151 0.25 12.79 -14.91
C MET A 151 -0.56 13.80 -15.75
N ARG A 152 -1.42 13.34 -16.66
CA ARG A 152 -2.33 14.23 -17.40
C ARG A 152 -3.31 14.95 -16.46
N ILE A 153 -3.86 14.26 -15.47
CA ILE A 153 -4.71 14.86 -14.43
C ILE A 153 -3.93 15.91 -13.65
N LEU A 154 -2.70 15.59 -13.23
CA LEU A 154 -1.83 16.54 -12.53
C LEU A 154 -1.59 17.82 -13.34
N PHE A 155 -1.20 17.71 -14.61
CA PHE A 155 -0.92 18.88 -15.46
C PHE A 155 -2.18 19.67 -15.80
N ALA A 156 -3.34 19.03 -15.87
CA ALA A 156 -4.63 19.71 -16.06
C ALA A 156 -4.97 20.67 -14.90
N GLU A 157 -4.49 20.45 -13.68
CA GLU A 157 -4.63 21.42 -12.56
C GLU A 157 -3.99 22.79 -12.86
N ALA A 158 -3.02 22.82 -13.78
CA ALA A 158 -2.39 24.07 -14.25
C ALA A 158 -2.94 24.55 -15.61
N GLY A 159 -4.00 23.93 -16.12
CA GLY A 159 -4.53 24.20 -17.45
C GLY A 159 -3.59 23.74 -18.59
N MET A 160 -2.68 22.81 -18.30
CA MET A 160 -1.70 22.27 -19.24
C MET A 160 -2.16 20.93 -19.83
N ASN A 161 -1.73 20.67 -21.06
CA ASN A 161 -1.84 19.36 -21.70
C ASN A 161 -0.49 18.63 -21.60
N ALA A 162 -0.38 17.63 -20.73
CA ALA A 162 0.87 16.90 -20.52
C ALA A 162 1.44 16.27 -21.82
N ASP A 163 0.59 15.85 -22.78
CA ASP A 163 1.06 15.25 -24.03
C ASP A 163 1.65 16.28 -25.02
N GLN A 164 1.41 17.58 -24.80
CA GLN A 164 1.89 18.68 -25.65
C GLN A 164 2.91 19.57 -24.95
N ASP A 165 2.73 19.80 -23.64
CA ASP A 165 3.50 20.77 -22.90
C ASP A 165 4.77 20.19 -22.29
N VAL A 166 4.87 18.85 -22.13
CA VAL A 166 6.09 18.16 -21.68
C VAL A 166 6.35 16.95 -22.57
N GLN A 167 7.57 16.38 -22.47
CA GLN A 167 7.94 15.17 -23.19
C GLN A 167 7.81 13.96 -22.27
N ILE A 168 6.77 13.16 -22.45
CA ILE A 168 6.55 11.93 -21.67
C ILE A 168 7.50 10.84 -22.18
N VAL A 169 8.42 10.40 -21.34
CA VAL A 169 9.38 9.35 -21.64
C VAL A 169 9.03 8.11 -20.85
N ILE A 170 8.44 7.11 -21.53
CA ILE A 170 8.08 5.85 -20.85
C ILE A 170 9.35 5.08 -20.50
N ARG A 171 9.50 4.75 -19.22
CA ARG A 171 10.59 3.91 -18.68
C ARG A 171 10.00 2.96 -17.63
N ARG A 172 10.48 1.73 -17.58
CA ARG A 172 10.16 0.84 -16.47
C ARG A 172 10.65 1.48 -15.17
N ALA A 173 10.00 1.17 -14.07
CA ALA A 173 10.30 1.82 -12.79
C ALA A 173 11.78 1.63 -12.39
N GLU A 174 12.33 0.44 -12.58
CA GLU A 174 13.74 0.10 -12.30
C GLU A 174 14.76 0.85 -13.15
N ASP A 175 14.38 1.31 -14.36
CA ASP A 175 15.26 2.03 -15.28
C ASP A 175 15.21 3.57 -15.07
N GLN A 176 14.33 4.06 -14.20
CA GLN A 176 14.09 5.50 -14.02
C GLN A 176 15.30 6.24 -13.42
N ILE A 177 15.94 5.64 -12.42
CA ILE A 177 17.13 6.25 -11.78
C ILE A 177 18.28 6.38 -12.77
N GLU A 178 18.52 5.35 -13.56
CA GLU A 178 19.54 5.40 -14.63
C GLU A 178 19.21 6.49 -15.66
N ALA A 179 17.95 6.54 -16.14
CA ALA A 179 17.52 7.57 -17.09
C ALA A 179 17.71 9.00 -16.56
N LEU A 180 17.52 9.20 -15.23
CA LEU A 180 17.76 10.51 -14.59
C LEU A 180 19.26 10.84 -14.51
N THR A 181 20.10 9.90 -14.09
CA THR A 181 21.55 10.11 -13.90
C THR A 181 22.31 10.23 -15.22
N THR A 182 21.84 9.59 -16.27
CA THR A 182 22.41 9.68 -17.62
C THR A 182 21.83 10.82 -18.47
N ASN A 183 21.02 11.70 -17.87
CA ASN A 183 20.40 12.85 -18.53
C ASN A 183 19.45 12.49 -19.69
N VAL A 184 18.92 11.28 -19.74
CA VAL A 184 17.86 10.88 -20.68
C VAL A 184 16.55 11.60 -20.35
N VAL A 185 16.31 11.83 -19.06
CA VAL A 185 15.17 12.61 -18.56
C VAL A 185 15.63 13.73 -17.62
N ASP A 186 14.81 14.77 -17.50
CA ASP A 186 15.04 15.95 -16.65
C ASP A 186 14.33 15.82 -15.31
N ALA A 187 13.27 15.01 -15.27
CA ALA A 187 12.40 14.80 -14.13
C ALA A 187 11.88 13.35 -14.12
N LEU A 188 11.40 12.91 -12.95
CA LEU A 188 10.67 11.65 -12.79
C LEU A 188 9.31 11.88 -12.15
N TYR A 189 8.31 11.19 -12.67
CA TYR A 189 7.03 10.98 -12.02
C TYR A 189 7.02 9.55 -11.47
N THR A 190 7.38 9.41 -10.18
CA THR A 190 7.82 8.15 -9.59
C THR A 190 7.35 7.94 -8.15
N HIS A 191 7.57 6.74 -7.64
CA HIS A 191 7.21 6.30 -6.30
C HIS A 191 8.34 5.50 -5.62
N THR A 192 8.09 5.00 -4.40
CA THR A 192 9.00 4.10 -3.67
C THR A 192 9.25 2.80 -4.47
N PRO A 193 10.47 2.23 -4.47
CA PRO A 193 11.68 2.66 -3.74
C PRO A 193 12.54 3.68 -4.50
N PHE A 194 12.16 4.08 -5.70
CA PHE A 194 12.96 4.94 -6.58
C PHE A 194 12.91 6.41 -6.15
N LEU A 195 11.80 6.84 -5.54
CA LEU A 195 11.59 8.21 -5.08
C LEU A 195 12.57 8.58 -3.97
N GLU A 196 12.59 7.82 -2.88
CA GLU A 196 13.48 8.09 -1.75
C GLU A 196 14.94 7.90 -2.11
N ASP A 197 15.25 6.96 -3.01
CA ASP A 197 16.60 6.77 -3.51
C ASP A 197 17.10 8.00 -4.27
N ALA A 198 16.28 8.57 -5.16
CA ALA A 198 16.61 9.81 -5.85
C ALA A 198 16.77 10.99 -4.89
N LEU A 199 15.86 11.14 -3.92
CA LEU A 199 15.89 12.22 -2.92
C LEU A 199 17.12 12.15 -2.02
N VAL A 200 17.51 10.95 -1.58
CA VAL A 200 18.62 10.76 -0.64
C VAL A 200 19.98 10.85 -1.33
N ARG A 201 20.13 10.23 -2.52
CA ARG A 201 21.43 10.09 -3.18
C ARG A 201 21.71 11.14 -4.25
N LEU A 202 20.69 11.61 -4.97
CA LEU A 202 20.89 12.45 -6.16
C LEU A 202 20.58 13.93 -5.91
N GLY A 203 20.09 14.29 -4.73
CA GLY A 203 19.78 15.69 -4.40
C GLY A 203 18.71 16.30 -5.29
N VAL A 204 17.80 15.50 -5.85
CA VAL A 204 16.70 15.98 -6.68
C VAL A 204 15.76 16.87 -5.88
N VAL A 205 15.02 17.74 -6.58
CA VAL A 205 14.04 18.64 -5.98
C VAL A 205 12.64 18.06 -6.18
N MET A 206 11.90 17.87 -5.08
CA MET A 206 10.49 17.50 -5.17
C MET A 206 9.66 18.71 -5.57
N ILE A 207 9.01 18.61 -6.71
CA ILE A 207 8.16 19.68 -7.26
C ILE A 207 6.69 19.44 -6.95
N VAL A 208 6.25 18.18 -6.91
CA VAL A 208 4.87 17.84 -6.51
C VAL A 208 4.92 16.70 -5.49
N ASN A 209 4.39 16.96 -4.30
CA ASN A 209 4.16 15.96 -3.27
C ASN A 209 2.71 15.44 -3.35
N GLN A 210 2.44 14.63 -4.36
CA GLN A 210 1.10 14.09 -4.59
C GLN A 210 0.67 13.15 -3.45
N SER A 211 1.60 12.38 -2.88
CA SER A 211 1.35 11.58 -1.69
C SER A 211 0.96 12.42 -0.47
N GLY A 212 1.38 13.68 -0.42
CA GLY A 212 0.93 14.67 0.58
C GLY A 212 -0.51 15.17 0.38
N GLY A 213 -1.18 14.80 -0.73
CA GLY A 213 -2.57 15.17 -1.01
C GLY A 213 -2.75 16.55 -1.66
N GLU A 214 -1.69 17.17 -2.18
CA GLU A 214 -1.79 18.50 -2.80
C GLU A 214 -2.53 18.52 -4.15
N VAL A 215 -2.71 17.35 -4.78
CA VAL A 215 -3.43 17.19 -6.06
C VAL A 215 -4.84 16.69 -5.79
N ALA A 216 -5.82 17.60 -5.77
CA ALA A 216 -7.17 17.31 -5.33
C ALA A 216 -7.85 16.10 -6.00
N PRO A 217 -7.76 15.88 -7.33
CA PRO A 217 -8.36 14.70 -7.96
C PRO A 217 -7.69 13.38 -7.61
N LEU A 218 -6.49 13.38 -7.00
CA LEU A 218 -5.65 12.21 -6.74
C LEU A 218 -5.50 11.90 -5.24
N ARG A 219 -6.30 12.52 -4.39
CA ARG A 219 -6.32 12.29 -2.94
C ARG A 219 -7.60 11.61 -2.47
N ASP A 220 -7.61 11.15 -1.22
CA ASP A 220 -8.77 10.57 -0.52
C ASP A 220 -9.40 9.39 -1.29
N GLY A 221 -8.55 8.62 -1.98
CA GLY A 221 -8.96 7.44 -2.76
C GLY A 221 -8.89 6.14 -1.96
N GLN A 222 -9.03 5.05 -2.71
CA GLN A 222 -8.85 3.68 -2.24
C GLN A 222 -7.71 3.06 -3.06
N ILE A 223 -6.45 3.40 -2.74
CA ILE A 223 -5.32 3.06 -3.61
C ILE A 223 -4.85 1.62 -3.40
N HIS A 224 -4.57 1.23 -2.16
CA HIS A 224 -4.18 -0.13 -1.84
C HIS A 224 -5.05 -0.68 -0.72
N SER A 225 -5.52 -1.90 -0.88
CA SER A 225 -6.48 -2.49 0.06
C SER A 225 -6.17 -3.95 0.34
N LEU A 226 -6.48 -4.40 1.55
CA LEU A 226 -6.58 -5.82 1.84
C LEU A 226 -7.95 -6.33 1.42
N GLY A 227 -7.95 -7.48 0.76
CA GLY A 227 -9.14 -8.20 0.36
C GLY A 227 -9.06 -9.68 0.70
N ALA A 228 -10.23 -10.28 0.82
CA ALA A 228 -10.42 -11.72 1.03
C ALA A 228 -11.56 -12.22 0.14
N THR A 229 -11.63 -13.52 -0.12
CA THR A 229 -12.83 -14.09 -0.74
C THR A 229 -14.03 -13.92 0.19
N ARG A 230 -15.24 -13.77 -0.36
CA ARG A 230 -16.48 -13.67 0.45
C ARG A 230 -16.64 -14.87 1.38
N GLU A 231 -16.32 -16.05 0.89
CA GLU A 231 -16.37 -17.30 1.65
C GLU A 231 -15.41 -17.25 2.87
N TYR A 232 -14.15 -16.87 2.65
CA TYR A 232 -13.18 -16.74 3.74
C TYR A 232 -13.61 -15.68 4.75
N ALA A 233 -14.03 -14.51 4.28
CA ALA A 233 -14.46 -13.43 5.16
C ALA A 233 -15.69 -13.80 6.02
N ALA A 234 -16.64 -14.56 5.44
CA ALA A 234 -17.81 -15.06 6.15
C ALA A 234 -17.47 -16.18 7.16
N ALA A 235 -16.51 -17.06 6.81
CA ALA A 235 -16.08 -18.16 7.69
C ALA A 235 -15.16 -17.69 8.83
N HIS A 236 -14.43 -16.58 8.63
CA HIS A 236 -13.40 -16.09 9.56
C HIS A 236 -13.54 -14.58 9.88
N PRO A 237 -14.74 -14.12 10.33
CA PRO A 237 -14.98 -12.69 10.58
C PRO A 237 -14.04 -12.13 11.67
N ASP A 238 -13.67 -12.96 12.65
CA ASP A 238 -12.73 -12.57 13.71
C ASP A 238 -11.32 -12.31 13.19
N VAL A 239 -10.85 -13.12 12.23
CA VAL A 239 -9.55 -12.94 11.60
C VAL A 239 -9.53 -11.63 10.82
N ILE A 240 -10.55 -11.35 10.02
CA ILE A 240 -10.70 -10.11 9.26
C ILE A 240 -10.65 -8.89 10.21
N ARG A 241 -11.37 -8.94 11.32
CA ARG A 241 -11.40 -7.88 12.32
C ARG A 241 -10.06 -7.68 13.00
N LYS A 242 -9.39 -8.76 13.43
CA LYS A 242 -8.06 -8.72 14.04
C LYS A 242 -7.02 -8.14 13.08
N ILE A 243 -7.02 -8.54 11.81
CA ILE A 243 -6.16 -7.95 10.79
C ILE A 243 -6.45 -6.46 10.65
N THR A 244 -7.72 -6.07 10.52
CA THR A 244 -8.12 -4.66 10.38
C THR A 244 -7.67 -3.84 11.60
N ARG A 245 -7.75 -4.39 12.82
CA ARG A 245 -7.28 -3.73 14.05
C ARG A 245 -5.77 -3.58 14.08
N ALA A 246 -5.02 -4.60 13.68
CA ALA A 246 -3.57 -4.51 13.57
C ALA A 246 -3.14 -3.42 12.57
N ILE A 247 -3.81 -3.33 11.42
CA ILE A 247 -3.59 -2.27 10.43
C ILE A 247 -3.96 -0.89 11.01
N ALA A 248 -5.10 -0.74 11.68
CA ALA A 248 -5.51 0.52 12.31
C ALA A 248 -4.46 1.03 13.32
N ARG A 249 -3.94 0.14 14.17
CA ARG A 249 -2.86 0.46 15.10
C ARG A 249 -1.55 0.83 14.41
N ALA A 250 -1.22 0.18 13.29
CA ALA A 250 -0.05 0.51 12.49
C ALA A 250 -0.17 1.91 11.85
N GLN A 251 -1.36 2.27 11.36
CA GLN A 251 -1.65 3.60 10.84
C GLN A 251 -1.55 4.65 11.95
N GLU A 252 -2.13 4.37 13.11
CA GLU A 252 -2.00 5.22 14.29
C GLU A 252 -0.54 5.42 14.70
N LEU A 253 0.26 4.33 14.76
CA LEU A 253 1.68 4.39 15.08
C LEU A 253 2.44 5.27 14.09
N LEU A 254 2.20 5.10 12.78
CA LEU A 254 2.82 5.91 11.73
C LEU A 254 2.54 7.40 11.90
N HIS A 255 1.32 7.76 12.27
CA HIS A 255 0.93 9.17 12.46
C HIS A 255 1.42 9.77 13.77
N LYS A 256 1.39 9.02 14.87
CA LYS A 256 1.71 9.53 16.22
C LYS A 256 3.19 9.42 16.56
N ASP A 257 3.85 8.33 16.13
CA ASP A 257 5.28 8.09 16.41
C ASP A 257 6.01 7.56 15.15
N PRO A 258 6.38 8.44 14.21
CA PRO A 258 7.12 8.04 13.02
C PRO A 258 8.45 7.33 13.30
N ARG A 259 9.09 7.59 14.44
CA ARG A 259 10.35 6.90 14.82
C ARG A 259 10.11 5.45 15.16
N ALA A 260 9.07 5.16 15.94
CA ALA A 260 8.67 3.79 16.21
C ALA A 260 8.21 3.07 14.92
N ALA A 261 7.56 3.76 13.98
CA ALA A 261 7.21 3.22 12.67
C ALA A 261 8.48 2.84 11.85
N ILE A 262 9.52 3.68 11.85
CA ILE A 262 10.81 3.37 11.20
C ILE A 262 11.45 2.13 11.82
N THR A 263 11.47 2.04 13.17
CA THR A 263 11.96 0.86 13.88
C THR A 263 11.18 -0.40 13.47
N ALA A 264 9.86 -0.31 13.39
CA ALA A 264 9.01 -1.42 12.94
C ALA A 264 9.35 -1.85 11.51
N LEU A 265 9.55 -0.93 10.57
CA LEU A 265 9.95 -1.25 9.20
C LEU A 265 11.31 -1.99 9.16
N THR A 266 12.25 -1.56 9.97
CA THR A 266 13.55 -2.24 10.12
C THR A 266 13.36 -3.66 10.66
N ASN A 267 12.52 -3.85 11.69
CA ASN A 267 12.21 -5.16 12.27
C ASN A 267 11.45 -6.08 11.29
N ALA A 268 10.65 -5.52 10.38
CA ALA A 268 10.00 -6.25 9.31
C ALA A 268 10.97 -6.72 8.21
N GLY A 269 12.25 -6.31 8.28
CA GLY A 269 13.27 -6.65 7.30
C GLY A 269 13.07 -5.95 5.95
N ILE A 270 12.51 -4.73 5.96
CA ILE A 270 12.35 -3.95 4.74
C ILE A 270 13.74 -3.50 4.25
N PRO A 271 14.12 -3.84 3.01
CA PRO A 271 15.40 -3.44 2.47
C PRO A 271 15.43 -1.92 2.26
N ALA A 272 16.41 -1.28 2.87
CA ALA A 272 16.70 0.14 2.66
C ALA A 272 18.22 0.34 2.62
N PRO A 273 18.76 1.06 1.62
CA PRO A 273 20.20 1.26 1.50
C PRO A 273 20.81 1.96 2.71
N THR A 274 20.08 2.89 3.31
CA THR A 274 20.45 3.57 4.57
C THR A 274 19.22 3.89 5.42
N PRO A 275 19.35 4.14 6.73
CA PRO A 275 18.24 4.59 7.58
C PRO A 275 17.53 5.84 7.06
N ARG A 276 18.27 6.74 6.38
CA ARG A 276 17.72 7.97 5.79
C ARG A 276 16.67 7.69 4.71
N HIS A 277 16.77 6.57 4.00
CA HIS A 277 15.72 6.18 3.02
C HIS A 277 14.40 5.90 3.72
N LEU A 278 14.42 5.14 4.85
CA LEU A 278 13.20 4.88 5.64
C LEU A 278 12.64 6.17 6.24
N GLU A 279 13.49 7.04 6.79
CA GLU A 279 13.05 8.34 7.30
C GLU A 279 12.38 9.18 6.22
N THR A 280 12.99 9.23 5.04
CA THR A 280 12.47 10.00 3.90
C THR A 280 11.08 9.49 3.49
N ILE A 281 10.94 8.19 3.26
CA ILE A 281 9.67 7.64 2.78
C ILE A 281 8.57 7.66 3.84
N VAL A 282 8.90 7.42 5.11
CA VAL A 282 7.96 7.54 6.22
C VAL A 282 7.40 8.96 6.31
N ASN A 283 8.25 9.97 6.22
CA ASN A 283 7.83 11.37 6.27
C ASN A 283 6.94 11.75 5.07
N LEU A 284 7.25 11.22 3.89
CA LEU A 284 6.47 11.48 2.67
C LEU A 284 5.13 10.75 2.67
N TYR A 285 5.14 9.45 2.96
CA TYR A 285 3.93 8.62 2.82
C TYR A 285 3.00 8.67 4.01
N ARG A 286 3.44 9.20 5.15
CA ARG A 286 2.57 9.38 6.31
C ARG A 286 1.25 10.09 5.95
N ALA A 287 1.31 11.12 5.11
CA ALA A 287 0.11 11.85 4.68
C ALA A 287 -0.75 11.05 3.67
N ALA A 288 -0.17 10.07 2.99
CA ALA A 288 -0.90 9.22 2.05
C ALA A 288 -1.67 8.08 2.74
N VAL A 289 -1.26 7.73 3.96
CA VAL A 289 -1.90 6.67 4.75
C VAL A 289 -3.10 7.25 5.49
N PRO A 290 -4.30 6.64 5.36
CA PRO A 290 -5.48 7.15 6.07
C PRO A 290 -5.35 6.95 7.59
N MET A 291 -6.04 7.78 8.38
CA MET A 291 -6.06 7.67 9.85
C MET A 291 -6.74 6.39 10.33
N THR A 292 -7.61 5.80 9.52
CA THR A 292 -8.28 4.54 9.77
C THR A 292 -8.35 3.70 8.50
N PRO A 293 -8.30 2.37 8.59
CA PRO A 293 -8.29 1.50 7.40
C PRO A 293 -9.69 1.34 6.77
N ARG A 294 -10.58 2.31 6.93
CA ARG A 294 -11.95 2.23 6.42
C ARG A 294 -11.96 2.18 4.90
N VAL A 295 -12.70 1.23 4.34
CA VAL A 295 -12.93 1.10 2.90
C VAL A 295 -14.16 1.90 2.47
N SER A 296 -14.17 2.39 1.21
CA SER A 296 -15.22 3.24 0.68
C SER A 296 -15.54 2.89 -0.77
N ALA A 297 -16.78 2.45 -1.02
CA ALA A 297 -17.27 2.18 -2.38
C ALA A 297 -17.14 3.42 -3.28
N ALA A 298 -17.51 4.60 -2.77
CA ALA A 298 -17.40 5.84 -3.53
C ALA A 298 -15.94 6.19 -3.89
N ALA A 299 -14.97 5.89 -3.01
CA ALA A 299 -13.56 6.10 -3.30
C ALA A 299 -13.05 5.11 -4.36
N ILE A 300 -13.50 3.86 -4.34
CA ILE A 300 -13.19 2.85 -5.36
C ILE A 300 -13.72 3.30 -6.73
N GLU A 301 -14.98 3.74 -6.81
CA GLU A 301 -15.62 4.19 -8.04
C GLU A 301 -14.95 5.46 -8.60
N ARG A 302 -14.50 6.39 -7.75
CA ARG A 302 -13.67 7.52 -8.19
C ARG A 302 -12.34 7.07 -8.77
N ASN A 303 -11.68 6.13 -8.12
CA ASN A 303 -10.40 5.58 -8.61
C ASN A 303 -10.53 4.91 -9.98
N ALA A 304 -11.68 4.31 -10.30
CA ALA A 304 -11.91 3.68 -11.58
C ALA A 304 -11.66 4.65 -12.77
N ASN A 305 -11.94 5.95 -12.58
CA ASN A 305 -11.68 6.98 -13.58
C ASN A 305 -10.19 7.27 -13.82
N LEU A 306 -9.31 6.82 -12.91
CA LEU A 306 -7.85 6.96 -13.06
C LEU A 306 -7.25 5.89 -14.00
N TYR A 307 -8.03 4.84 -14.33
CA TYR A 307 -7.59 3.71 -15.13
C TYR A 307 -8.44 3.63 -16.40
N PRO A 308 -7.93 4.13 -17.55
CA PRO A 308 -8.68 4.15 -18.80
C PRO A 308 -8.95 2.73 -19.29
N ALA A 309 -10.05 2.57 -19.99
CA ALA A 309 -10.35 1.34 -20.72
C ALA A 309 -9.19 0.99 -21.67
N ARG A 310 -8.85 -0.29 -21.71
CA ARG A 310 -7.87 -0.88 -22.63
C ARG A 310 -8.52 -2.05 -23.38
N PRO A 311 -8.07 -2.38 -24.57
CA PRO A 311 -8.65 -3.49 -25.34
C PRO A 311 -8.68 -4.83 -24.58
N THR A 312 -7.74 -5.02 -23.64
CA THR A 312 -7.56 -6.26 -22.86
C THR A 312 -8.09 -6.16 -21.43
N MET A 313 -8.73 -5.04 -21.04
CA MET A 313 -9.23 -4.82 -19.69
C MET A 313 -10.69 -4.36 -19.73
N PRO A 314 -11.51 -4.74 -18.75
CA PRO A 314 -12.87 -4.23 -18.61
C PRO A 314 -12.93 -2.70 -18.49
N ASP A 315 -14.08 -2.13 -18.84
CA ASP A 315 -14.36 -0.70 -18.64
C ASP A 315 -14.63 -0.45 -17.15
N PHE A 316 -13.61 0.02 -16.43
CA PHE A 316 -13.71 0.29 -15.00
C PHE A 316 -14.63 1.45 -14.65
N THR A 317 -14.96 2.34 -15.60
CA THR A 317 -15.84 3.49 -15.33
C THR A 317 -17.27 3.08 -14.97
N LYS A 318 -17.65 1.85 -15.27
CA LYS A 318 -18.95 1.26 -14.96
C LYS A 318 -18.98 0.43 -13.68
N VAL A 319 -17.86 0.32 -12.98
CA VAL A 319 -17.74 -0.46 -11.75
C VAL A 319 -18.70 0.08 -10.69
N LYS A 320 -19.43 -0.82 -10.03
CA LYS A 320 -20.23 -0.59 -8.83
C LYS A 320 -19.59 -1.36 -7.69
N ALA A 321 -19.14 -0.64 -6.67
CA ALA A 321 -18.28 -1.20 -5.64
C ALA A 321 -18.99 -1.51 -4.32
N ALA A 322 -20.26 -1.15 -4.16
CA ALA A 322 -20.99 -1.30 -2.89
C ALA A 322 -20.97 -2.74 -2.35
N ASP A 323 -21.18 -3.73 -3.22
CA ASP A 323 -21.21 -5.14 -2.84
C ASP A 323 -19.81 -5.75 -2.57
N PHE A 324 -18.75 -5.01 -2.87
CA PHE A 324 -17.36 -5.46 -2.72
C PHE A 324 -16.64 -4.81 -1.53
N VAL A 325 -17.37 -4.05 -0.71
CA VAL A 325 -16.85 -3.37 0.47
C VAL A 325 -17.39 -4.04 1.72
N MET A 326 -16.48 -4.47 2.58
CA MET A 326 -16.79 -4.93 3.93
C MET A 326 -16.33 -3.86 4.92
N VAL A 327 -17.28 -3.14 5.52
CA VAL A 327 -16.98 -2.17 6.56
C VAL A 327 -16.75 -2.91 7.87
N VAL A 328 -15.53 -2.76 8.40
CA VAL A 328 -15.13 -3.36 9.67
C VAL A 328 -14.81 -2.23 10.65
N ASP A 329 -15.46 -2.24 11.82
CA ASP A 329 -15.01 -1.40 12.95
C ASP A 329 -13.87 -2.13 13.66
N PRO A 330 -12.62 -1.62 13.60
CA PRO A 330 -11.50 -2.28 14.21
C PRO A 330 -11.51 -2.24 15.73
N PHE A 331 -12.32 -1.37 16.34
CA PHE A 331 -12.39 -1.15 17.79
C PHE A 331 -13.71 -1.57 18.41
N GLU A 332 -14.62 -2.15 17.61
CA GLU A 332 -15.86 -2.71 18.13
C GLU A 332 -15.55 -3.78 19.18
N ARG A 333 -16.10 -3.60 20.38
CA ARG A 333 -16.01 -4.62 21.44
C ARG A 333 -17.14 -5.61 21.23
N PHE A 334 -16.84 -6.89 21.29
CA PHE A 334 -17.83 -7.93 21.47
C PHE A 334 -18.02 -8.09 22.97
N ASP A 335 -19.21 -7.82 23.43
CA ASP A 335 -19.71 -8.21 24.74
C ASP A 335 -20.00 -9.72 24.74
#